data_f96fe5e4777dfe8f5a81f7b44aaae837
#
_entry.id   f96fe5e4777dfe8f5a81f7b44aaae837
#
_cell.length_a   1.000
_cell.length_b   1.000
_cell.length_c   1.000
_cell.angle_alpha   90.00
_cell.angle_beta   90.00
_cell.angle_gamma   90.00
#
_symmetry.space_group_name_H-M   'P 1'
#
loop_
_entity.id
_entity.type
_entity.pdbx_description
1 polymer ?
#
loop_
_entity_poly.entity_id
_entity_poly.type
_entity_poly.pdbx_seq_one_letter_code
_entity_poly.pdbx_strand_id
1 'polypeptide(L)'
;PIYYRIKPLDEAQSVFVGPAMTAHSAPADIVGMFGAVNEAKSGDVLVIANDAFTATAVVGDLAIGMMKNKGIAAFVTDGLARDKAGILEFGLPVFCQGISPNSPGRTGLGIVGAPVSLGGVYVKPGDIIVGDADAVVVVPQEEAEAVAQRLAEIQDAEKTAVQRVADGATMPANMAKMLET
;
A
#
# COMPACT_ATOMS: atom_id res chain seq x y z
N PRO A 1 -3.45 1.75 9.60
CA PRO A 1 -3.55 1.00 8.36
C PRO A 1 -4.64 1.56 7.46
N ILE A 2 -4.47 1.36 6.16
CA ILE A 2 -5.47 1.67 5.13
C ILE A 2 -6.62 0.64 5.22
N TYR A 3 -7.78 0.98 4.64
CA TYR A 3 -8.97 0.14 4.64
C TYR A 3 -8.68 -1.32 4.24
N TYR A 4 -9.19 -2.27 5.02
CA TYR A 4 -8.85 -3.69 4.93
C TYR A 4 -9.15 -4.36 3.58
N ARG A 5 -9.99 -3.76 2.72
CA ARG A 5 -10.28 -4.29 1.37
C ARG A 5 -9.20 -3.97 0.33
N ILE A 6 -8.30 -3.03 0.63
CA ILE A 6 -7.15 -2.76 -0.22
C ILE A 6 -6.10 -3.80 0.10
N LYS A 7 -5.97 -4.78 -0.79
CA LYS A 7 -5.15 -5.98 -0.60
C LYS A 7 -4.13 -6.12 -1.72
N PRO A 8 -3.01 -6.83 -1.46
CA PRO A 8 -2.07 -7.13 -2.52
C PRO A 8 -2.72 -8.05 -3.58
N LEU A 9 -2.36 -7.85 -4.84
CA LEU A 9 -2.75 -8.77 -5.91
C LEU A 9 -2.07 -10.13 -5.79
N ASP A 10 -0.90 -10.16 -5.15
CA ASP A 10 -0.12 -11.35 -4.83
C ASP A 10 0.59 -11.16 -3.49
N GLU A 11 0.34 -12.04 -2.54
CA GLU A 11 0.99 -12.02 -1.22
C GLU A 11 2.52 -12.22 -1.32
N ALA A 12 2.99 -13.01 -2.31
CA ALA A 12 4.41 -13.21 -2.54
C ALA A 12 5.14 -11.95 -3.04
N GLN A 13 4.40 -10.99 -3.58
CA GLN A 13 4.91 -9.72 -4.11
C GLN A 13 4.28 -8.53 -3.38
N SER A 14 4.20 -8.60 -2.05
CA SER A 14 3.48 -7.61 -1.23
C SER A 14 4.39 -6.72 -0.39
N VAL A 15 5.65 -7.11 -0.16
CA VAL A 15 6.56 -6.41 0.76
C VAL A 15 7.21 -5.23 0.06
N PHE A 16 7.01 -4.05 0.60
CA PHE A 16 7.65 -2.81 0.13
C PHE A 16 7.71 -1.74 1.22
N VAL A 17 8.58 -0.76 1.01
CA VAL A 17 8.65 0.49 1.77
C VAL A 17 9.12 1.61 0.85
N GLY A 18 8.56 2.81 1.01
CA GLY A 18 9.01 3.99 0.28
C GLY A 18 8.19 5.24 0.61
N PRO A 19 8.68 6.42 0.22
CA PRO A 19 7.94 7.66 0.37
C PRO A 19 6.75 7.71 -0.61
N ALA A 20 5.65 8.31 -0.17
CA ALA A 20 4.45 8.46 -0.95
C ALA A 20 4.61 9.53 -2.04
N MET A 21 4.39 9.16 -3.29
CA MET A 21 4.00 10.07 -4.36
C MET A 21 2.48 9.95 -4.53
N THR A 22 1.77 11.00 -4.15
CA THR A 22 0.32 10.99 -4.09
C THR A 22 -0.31 11.61 -5.34
N ALA A 23 -1.42 11.05 -5.79
CA ALA A 23 -2.31 11.72 -6.74
C ALA A 23 -3.77 11.31 -6.55
N HIS A 24 -4.66 12.19 -6.98
CA HIS A 24 -6.05 11.89 -7.18
C HIS A 24 -6.34 11.76 -8.68
N SER A 25 -6.90 10.64 -9.09
CA SER A 25 -7.51 10.44 -10.40
C SER A 25 -9.02 10.45 -10.23
N ALA A 26 -9.71 11.26 -11.02
CA ALA A 26 -11.16 11.27 -11.01
C ALA A 26 -11.73 9.85 -11.28
N PRO A 27 -12.95 9.53 -10.82
CA PRO A 27 -13.62 8.28 -11.16
C PRO A 27 -13.60 8.01 -12.67
N ALA A 28 -13.29 6.78 -13.06
CA ALA A 28 -13.14 6.34 -14.44
C ALA A 28 -12.06 7.07 -15.26
N ASP A 29 -11.06 7.70 -14.64
CA ASP A 29 -9.97 8.41 -15.32
C ASP A 29 -8.58 7.95 -14.84
N ILE A 30 -7.56 8.03 -15.70
CA ILE A 30 -6.17 7.61 -15.39
C ILE A 30 -5.15 8.74 -15.50
N VAL A 31 -5.54 9.94 -15.86
CA VAL A 31 -4.58 11.02 -16.13
C VAL A 31 -3.85 11.45 -14.87
N GLY A 32 -4.53 11.53 -13.73
CA GLY A 32 -3.88 11.80 -12.44
C GLY A 32 -2.84 10.76 -12.07
N MET A 33 -3.12 9.48 -12.29
CA MET A 33 -2.17 8.39 -12.08
C MET A 33 -0.92 8.55 -12.95
N PHE A 34 -1.08 8.81 -14.26
CA PHE A 34 0.07 9.04 -15.14
C PHE A 34 0.83 10.32 -14.81
N GLY A 35 0.13 11.36 -14.33
CA GLY A 35 0.77 12.55 -13.77
C GLY A 35 1.70 12.22 -12.60
N ALA A 36 1.23 11.36 -11.67
CA ALA A 36 2.08 10.87 -10.57
C ALA A 36 3.26 10.05 -11.07
N VAL A 37 3.07 9.17 -12.06
CA VAL A 37 4.19 8.44 -12.69
C VAL A 37 5.22 9.41 -13.26
N ASN A 38 4.80 10.51 -13.90
CA ASN A 38 5.72 11.50 -14.46
C ASN A 38 6.59 12.16 -13.39
N GLU A 39 6.01 12.57 -12.27
CA GLU A 39 6.69 13.30 -11.20
C GLU A 39 7.48 12.38 -10.23
N ALA A 40 7.10 11.10 -10.13
CA ALA A 40 7.70 10.16 -9.19
C ALA A 40 9.19 9.91 -9.44
N LYS A 41 9.90 9.59 -8.39
CA LYS A 41 11.31 9.20 -8.38
C LYS A 41 11.44 7.70 -8.13
N SER A 42 12.61 7.15 -8.44
CA SER A 42 12.93 5.76 -8.07
C SER A 42 12.85 5.59 -6.56
N GLY A 43 12.19 4.53 -6.12
CA GLY A 43 11.93 4.23 -4.72
C GLY A 43 10.61 4.77 -4.18
N ASP A 44 9.91 5.65 -4.90
CA ASP A 44 8.60 6.15 -4.48
C ASP A 44 7.53 5.05 -4.52
N VAL A 45 6.56 5.16 -3.63
CA VAL A 45 5.30 4.42 -3.67
C VAL A 45 4.22 5.31 -4.25
N LEU A 46 3.60 4.89 -5.35
CA LEU A 46 2.48 5.62 -5.92
C LEU A 46 1.21 5.35 -5.13
N VAL A 47 0.65 6.39 -4.52
CA VAL A 47 -0.60 6.35 -3.75
C VAL A 47 -1.67 7.11 -4.52
N ILE A 48 -2.55 6.36 -5.18
CA ILE A 48 -3.53 6.90 -6.13
C ILE A 48 -4.94 6.75 -5.56
N ALA A 49 -5.53 7.85 -5.10
CA ALA A 49 -6.93 7.90 -4.73
C ALA A 49 -7.80 8.02 -6.00
N ASN A 50 -8.87 7.23 -6.04
CA ASN A 50 -9.82 7.19 -7.17
C ASN A 50 -11.27 7.21 -6.65
N ASP A 51 -11.49 7.85 -5.48
CA ASP A 51 -12.79 7.93 -4.80
C ASP A 51 -13.45 6.55 -4.58
N ALA A 52 -12.64 5.51 -4.35
CA ALA A 52 -13.07 4.12 -4.24
C ALA A 52 -13.98 3.66 -5.40
N PHE A 53 -13.79 4.21 -6.60
CA PHE A 53 -14.61 3.91 -7.77
C PHE A 53 -14.29 2.53 -8.32
N THR A 54 -15.33 1.69 -8.43
CA THR A 54 -15.20 0.26 -8.76
C THR A 54 -15.88 -0.17 -10.06
N ALA A 55 -16.28 0.77 -10.93
CA ALA A 55 -16.85 0.42 -12.22
C ALA A 55 -15.79 0.25 -13.32
N THR A 56 -14.60 0.86 -13.18
CA THR A 56 -13.47 0.67 -14.08
C THR A 56 -12.18 0.46 -13.31
N ALA A 57 -11.18 -0.13 -13.96
CA ALA A 57 -9.82 -0.17 -13.43
C ALA A 57 -9.15 1.22 -13.55
N VAL A 58 -8.22 1.56 -12.65
CA VAL A 58 -7.37 2.75 -12.73
C VAL A 58 -5.97 2.40 -13.24
N VAL A 59 -5.59 1.13 -13.25
CA VAL A 59 -4.26 0.66 -13.66
C VAL A 59 -4.36 -0.70 -14.36
N GLY A 60 -3.48 -0.94 -15.32
CA GLY A 60 -3.26 -2.24 -15.98
C GLY A 60 -1.78 -2.55 -16.09
N ASP A 61 -1.46 -3.70 -16.66
CA ASP A 61 -0.12 -4.28 -16.74
C ASP A 61 0.92 -3.37 -17.40
N LEU A 62 0.58 -2.76 -18.54
CA LEU A 62 1.52 -1.86 -19.25
C LEU A 62 1.92 -0.65 -18.39
N ALA A 63 0.98 -0.07 -17.64
CA ALA A 63 1.28 1.03 -16.75
C ALA A 63 2.18 0.57 -15.59
N ILE A 64 1.91 -0.62 -15.03
CA ILE A 64 2.76 -1.23 -14.00
C ILE A 64 4.17 -1.51 -14.53
N GLY A 65 4.30 -2.01 -15.77
CA GLY A 65 5.59 -2.20 -16.42
C GLY A 65 6.37 -0.88 -16.57
N MET A 66 5.70 0.22 -16.95
CA MET A 66 6.31 1.55 -17.01
C MET A 66 6.77 2.05 -15.63
N MET A 67 5.97 1.83 -14.59
CA MET A 67 6.33 2.15 -13.20
C MET A 67 7.55 1.34 -12.74
N LYS A 68 7.59 0.04 -13.05
CA LYS A 68 8.74 -0.82 -12.77
C LYS A 68 10.01 -0.31 -13.44
N ASN A 69 9.94 0.06 -14.72
CA ASN A 69 11.06 0.64 -15.46
C ASN A 69 11.57 1.95 -14.85
N LYS A 70 10.68 2.72 -14.23
CA LYS A 70 11.04 3.96 -13.53
C LYS A 70 11.61 3.71 -12.12
N GLY A 71 11.59 2.47 -11.63
CA GLY A 71 12.09 2.10 -10.32
C GLY A 71 11.11 2.40 -9.19
N ILE A 72 9.81 2.53 -9.48
CA ILE A 72 8.76 2.67 -8.46
C ILE A 72 8.77 1.44 -7.54
N ALA A 73 8.63 1.66 -6.23
CA ALA A 73 8.65 0.60 -5.23
C ALA A 73 7.34 -0.19 -5.15
N ALA A 74 6.20 0.50 -5.27
CA ALA A 74 4.87 -0.12 -5.22
C ALA A 74 3.78 0.82 -5.78
N PHE A 75 2.62 0.24 -6.07
CA PHE A 75 1.41 0.95 -6.45
C PHE A 75 0.26 0.61 -5.49
N VAL A 76 -0.36 1.62 -4.91
CA VAL A 76 -1.47 1.50 -3.95
C VAL A 76 -2.64 2.36 -4.39
N THR A 77 -3.83 1.79 -4.49
CA THR A 77 -5.05 2.51 -4.88
C THR A 77 -6.29 2.00 -4.14
N ASP A 78 -7.25 2.87 -3.95
CA ASP A 78 -8.61 2.52 -3.53
C ASP A 78 -9.54 2.17 -4.72
N GLY A 79 -9.01 2.19 -5.94
CA GLY A 79 -9.69 1.72 -7.15
C GLY A 79 -9.44 0.24 -7.45
N LEU A 80 -9.70 -0.14 -8.70
CA LEU A 80 -9.47 -1.49 -9.23
C LEU A 80 -8.26 -1.53 -10.17
N ALA A 81 -7.68 -2.72 -10.34
CA ALA A 81 -6.72 -3.01 -11.39
C ALA A 81 -7.34 -3.91 -12.48
N ARG A 82 -6.63 -4.08 -13.61
CA ARG A 82 -6.94 -5.04 -14.67
C ARG A 82 -5.67 -5.77 -15.10
N ASP A 83 -5.81 -6.78 -15.96
CA ASP A 83 -4.68 -7.50 -16.56
C ASP A 83 -3.75 -8.14 -15.49
N LYS A 84 -4.36 -8.78 -14.46
CA LYS A 84 -3.65 -9.31 -13.28
C LYS A 84 -2.43 -10.16 -13.65
N ALA A 85 -2.55 -11.07 -14.63
CA ALA A 85 -1.45 -11.94 -15.02
C ALA A 85 -0.22 -11.15 -15.46
N GLY A 86 -0.40 -10.15 -16.33
CA GLY A 86 0.69 -9.28 -16.79
C GLY A 86 1.27 -8.41 -15.66
N ILE A 87 0.44 -7.94 -14.72
CA ILE A 87 0.94 -7.22 -13.53
C ILE A 87 1.89 -8.10 -12.73
N LEU A 88 1.54 -9.36 -12.48
CA LEU A 88 2.35 -10.29 -11.70
C LEU A 88 3.69 -10.61 -12.38
N GLU A 89 3.72 -10.68 -13.73
CA GLU A 89 4.94 -10.90 -14.51
C GLU A 89 5.94 -9.73 -14.35
N PHE A 90 5.47 -8.50 -14.22
CA PHE A 90 6.35 -7.34 -13.96
C PHE A 90 6.93 -7.33 -12.54
N GLY A 91 6.29 -7.99 -11.57
CA GLY A 91 6.82 -8.13 -10.22
C GLY A 91 6.88 -6.83 -9.43
N LEU A 92 5.99 -5.87 -9.68
CA LEU A 92 5.79 -4.69 -8.86
C LEU A 92 4.68 -4.97 -7.84
N PRO A 93 4.87 -4.72 -6.54
CA PRO A 93 3.79 -4.78 -5.56
C PRO A 93 2.62 -3.87 -5.94
N VAL A 94 1.41 -4.44 -6.08
CA VAL A 94 0.18 -3.70 -6.40
C VAL A 94 -0.90 -4.02 -5.38
N PHE A 95 -1.43 -2.97 -4.76
CA PHE A 95 -2.52 -3.04 -3.79
C PHE A 95 -3.74 -2.30 -4.33
N CYS A 96 -4.87 -2.98 -4.37
CA CYS A 96 -6.13 -2.43 -4.88
C CYS A 96 -7.34 -3.12 -4.24
N GLN A 97 -8.56 -2.67 -4.55
CA GLN A 97 -9.78 -3.31 -4.05
C GLN A 97 -10.22 -4.54 -4.84
N GLY A 98 -9.61 -4.81 -6.00
CA GLY A 98 -9.98 -5.96 -6.83
C GLY A 98 -9.64 -5.75 -8.30
N ILE A 99 -10.19 -6.63 -9.14
CA ILE A 99 -9.94 -6.69 -10.59
C ILE A 99 -11.22 -6.42 -11.36
N SER A 100 -11.10 -5.61 -12.43
CA SER A 100 -12.16 -5.39 -13.41
C SER A 100 -11.55 -5.26 -14.82
N PRO A 101 -12.13 -5.86 -15.86
CA PRO A 101 -11.63 -5.72 -17.23
C PRO A 101 -11.93 -4.34 -17.83
N ASN A 102 -12.82 -3.55 -17.21
CA ASN A 102 -13.28 -2.28 -17.76
C ASN A 102 -12.15 -1.25 -17.78
N SER A 103 -11.94 -0.63 -18.94
CA SER A 103 -10.93 0.41 -19.13
C SER A 103 -11.43 1.78 -18.67
N PRO A 104 -10.56 2.59 -18.06
CA PRO A 104 -10.87 3.97 -17.72
C PRO A 104 -10.78 4.90 -18.94
N GLY A 105 -11.33 6.10 -18.80
CA GLY A 105 -11.15 7.21 -19.72
C GLY A 105 -9.81 7.94 -19.56
N ARG A 106 -9.65 9.00 -20.35
CA ARG A 106 -8.49 9.90 -20.34
C ARG A 106 -8.98 11.33 -20.56
N THR A 107 -9.75 11.84 -19.60
CA THR A 107 -10.41 13.15 -19.71
C THR A 107 -9.57 14.29 -19.11
N GLY A 108 -8.55 13.94 -18.34
CA GLY A 108 -7.58 14.90 -17.87
C GLY A 108 -7.87 15.51 -16.50
N LEU A 109 -8.76 14.91 -15.74
CA LEU A 109 -9.06 15.34 -14.38
C LEU A 109 -8.21 14.57 -13.36
N GLY A 110 -7.27 15.27 -12.72
CA GLY A 110 -6.45 14.73 -11.65
C GLY A 110 -5.62 15.79 -10.96
N ILE A 111 -5.20 15.50 -9.73
CA ILE A 111 -4.34 16.37 -8.92
C ILE A 111 -3.13 15.53 -8.51
N VAL A 112 -1.93 16.04 -8.73
CA VAL A 112 -0.66 15.36 -8.43
C VAL A 112 0.07 16.10 -7.32
N GLY A 113 0.71 15.34 -6.40
CA GLY A 113 1.52 15.91 -5.34
C GLY A 113 0.74 16.64 -4.24
N ALA A 114 -0.57 16.50 -4.20
CA ALA A 114 -1.40 16.98 -3.10
C ALA A 114 -1.76 15.84 -2.15
N PRO A 115 -2.04 16.10 -0.87
CA PRO A 115 -2.55 15.09 0.04
C PRO A 115 -3.84 14.46 -0.48
N VAL A 116 -3.99 13.14 -0.23
CA VAL A 116 -5.16 12.37 -0.63
C VAL A 116 -5.79 11.64 0.55
N SER A 117 -7.06 11.32 0.46
CA SER A 117 -7.71 10.37 1.36
C SER A 117 -7.83 9.04 0.63
N LEU A 118 -7.18 7.99 1.14
CA LEU A 118 -7.18 6.67 0.54
C LEU A 118 -7.51 5.62 1.59
N GLY A 119 -8.57 4.86 1.36
CA GLY A 119 -8.99 3.84 2.30
C GLY A 119 -9.26 4.34 3.72
N GLY A 120 -9.78 5.57 3.87
CA GLY A 120 -10.08 6.21 5.15
C GLY A 120 -8.87 6.82 5.87
N VAL A 121 -7.69 6.82 5.24
CA VAL A 121 -6.46 7.39 5.80
C VAL A 121 -6.03 8.60 4.95
N TYR A 122 -5.66 9.68 5.62
CA TYR A 122 -5.08 10.86 5.00
C TYR A 122 -3.59 10.63 4.76
N VAL A 123 -3.15 10.75 3.51
CA VAL A 123 -1.78 10.50 3.08
C VAL A 123 -1.22 11.78 2.46
N LYS A 124 -0.11 12.26 3.00
CA LYS A 124 0.63 13.41 2.45
C LYS A 124 1.75 12.92 1.52
N PRO A 125 2.13 13.71 0.51
CA PRO A 125 3.37 13.47 -0.22
C PRO A 125 4.55 13.34 0.74
N GLY A 126 5.38 12.30 0.58
CA GLY A 126 6.53 12.04 1.42
C GLY A 126 6.26 11.21 2.68
N ASP A 127 5.01 10.95 3.08
CA ASP A 127 4.71 9.97 4.14
C ASP A 127 5.31 8.61 3.78
N ILE A 128 5.78 7.87 4.77
CA ILE A 128 6.36 6.55 4.53
C ILE A 128 5.24 5.50 4.43
N ILE A 129 5.21 4.81 3.31
CA ILE A 129 4.24 3.75 3.04
C ILE A 129 4.94 2.41 3.19
N VAL A 130 4.37 1.55 4.01
CA VAL A 130 4.86 0.20 4.26
C VAL A 130 3.75 -0.79 3.93
N GLY A 131 4.04 -1.81 3.16
CA GLY A 131 3.09 -2.86 2.82
C GLY A 131 3.67 -4.25 2.99
N ASP A 132 2.78 -5.17 3.33
CA ASP A 132 3.03 -6.61 3.38
C ASP A 132 1.76 -7.39 2.98
N ALA A 133 1.76 -8.71 3.19
CA ALA A 133 0.60 -9.57 2.87
C ALA A 133 -0.69 -9.17 3.63
N ASP A 134 -0.56 -8.57 4.80
CA ASP A 134 -1.70 -8.23 5.66
C ASP A 134 -2.34 -6.90 5.29
N ALA A 135 -1.51 -5.85 5.07
CA ALA A 135 -2.03 -4.50 4.90
C ALA A 135 -1.00 -3.51 4.33
N VAL A 136 -1.50 -2.29 4.12
CA VAL A 136 -0.66 -1.10 3.91
C VAL A 136 -0.81 -0.18 5.12
N VAL A 137 0.33 0.30 5.62
CA VAL A 137 0.42 1.26 6.74
C VAL A 137 1.02 2.56 6.23
N VAL A 138 0.50 3.67 6.72
CA VAL A 138 1.01 5.01 6.48
C VAL A 138 1.66 5.51 7.77
N VAL A 139 2.90 5.93 7.68
CA VAL A 139 3.65 6.56 8.78
C VAL A 139 3.94 8.00 8.35
N PRO A 140 3.45 9.01 9.09
CA PRO A 140 3.78 10.39 8.82
C PRO A 140 5.29 10.59 8.75
N GLN A 141 5.77 11.34 7.77
CA GLN A 141 7.22 11.53 7.57
C GLN A 141 7.91 12.05 8.83
N GLU A 142 7.26 12.95 9.55
CA GLU A 142 7.76 13.54 10.79
C GLU A 142 7.88 12.53 11.95
N GLU A 143 7.18 11.41 11.89
CA GLU A 143 7.17 10.35 12.92
C GLU A 143 8.06 9.15 12.54
N ALA A 144 8.61 9.10 11.34
CA ALA A 144 9.26 7.91 10.78
C ALA A 144 10.41 7.38 11.67
N GLU A 145 11.26 8.27 12.19
CA GLU A 145 12.38 7.88 13.04
C GLU A 145 11.93 7.30 14.40
N ALA A 146 10.97 7.96 15.05
CA ALA A 146 10.40 7.50 16.31
C ALA A 146 9.69 6.15 16.17
N VAL A 147 8.95 5.97 15.08
CA VAL A 147 8.28 4.70 14.75
C VAL A 147 9.31 3.61 14.50
N ALA A 148 10.38 3.88 13.76
CA ALA A 148 11.43 2.89 13.48
C ALA A 148 12.15 2.44 14.77
N GLN A 149 12.43 3.36 15.68
CA GLN A 149 13.02 3.04 17.00
C GLN A 149 12.07 2.15 17.82
N ARG A 150 10.80 2.53 17.90
CA ARG A 150 9.79 1.77 18.64
C ARG A 150 9.56 0.38 18.04
N LEU A 151 9.61 0.26 16.72
CA LEU A 151 9.46 -1.01 16.02
C LEU A 151 10.57 -2.00 16.43
N ALA A 152 11.82 -1.56 16.56
CA ALA A 152 12.92 -2.42 17.00
C ALA A 152 12.67 -3.01 18.40
N GLU A 153 12.16 -2.20 19.34
CA GLU A 153 11.80 -2.67 20.68
C GLU A 153 10.67 -3.72 20.65
N ILE A 154 9.64 -3.47 19.81
CA ILE A 154 8.52 -4.39 19.65
C ILE A 154 8.98 -5.72 19.06
N GLN A 155 9.81 -5.69 18.01
CA GLN A 155 10.34 -6.89 17.37
C GLN A 155 11.18 -7.75 18.35
N ASP A 156 11.95 -7.15 19.24
CA ASP A 156 12.71 -7.90 20.24
C ASP A 156 11.81 -8.53 21.31
N ALA A 157 10.73 -7.84 21.71
CA ALA A 157 9.72 -8.42 22.58
C ALA A 157 8.96 -9.58 21.92
N GLU A 158 8.63 -9.44 20.63
CA GLU A 158 7.95 -10.48 19.83
C GLU A 158 8.83 -11.73 19.67
N LYS A 159 10.13 -11.60 19.41
CA LYS A 159 11.05 -12.74 19.36
C LYS A 159 10.98 -13.58 20.65
N THR A 160 10.94 -12.92 21.80
CA THR A 160 10.79 -13.58 23.09
C THR A 160 9.44 -14.30 23.22
N ALA A 161 8.35 -13.66 22.74
CA ALA A 161 7.03 -14.26 22.77
C ALA A 161 6.95 -15.50 21.84
N VAL A 162 7.50 -15.40 20.62
CA VAL A 162 7.58 -16.51 19.66
C VAL A 162 8.32 -17.70 20.26
N GLN A 163 9.46 -17.47 20.94
CA GLN A 163 10.21 -18.54 21.60
C GLN A 163 9.39 -19.23 22.69
N ARG A 164 8.65 -18.46 23.51
CA ARG A 164 7.76 -19.04 24.53
C ARG A 164 6.67 -19.93 23.92
N VAL A 165 6.09 -19.52 22.80
CA VAL A 165 5.09 -20.33 22.08
C VAL A 165 5.75 -21.60 21.54
N ALA A 166 6.94 -21.53 20.98
CA ALA A 166 7.70 -22.69 20.52
C ALA A 166 8.04 -23.66 21.66
N ASP A 167 8.27 -23.14 22.87
CA ASP A 167 8.53 -23.92 24.10
C ASP A 167 7.24 -24.48 24.74
N GLY A 168 6.07 -24.32 24.10
CA GLY A 168 4.81 -24.92 24.50
C GLY A 168 3.91 -24.02 25.37
N ALA A 169 4.13 -22.70 25.41
CA ALA A 169 3.22 -21.80 26.10
C ALA A 169 1.82 -21.78 25.45
N THR A 170 0.78 -21.95 26.26
CA THR A 170 -0.62 -21.98 25.80
C THR A 170 -1.32 -20.63 25.92
N MET A 171 -0.74 -19.68 26.65
CA MET A 171 -1.23 -18.31 26.77
C MET A 171 -0.14 -17.33 27.24
N PRO A 172 -0.32 -16.03 27.05
CA PRO A 172 0.58 -15.02 27.61
C PRO A 172 0.58 -15.00 29.14
N ALA A 173 1.75 -14.81 29.77
CA ALA A 173 1.88 -14.88 31.24
C ALA A 173 1.03 -13.84 31.99
N ASN A 174 0.82 -12.65 31.40
CA ASN A 174 -0.06 -11.63 31.96
C ASN A 174 -1.53 -12.03 31.92
N MET A 175 -1.96 -12.77 30.90
CA MET A 175 -3.34 -13.29 30.83
C MET A 175 -3.56 -14.41 31.84
N ALA A 176 -2.58 -15.32 32.03
CA ALA A 176 -2.65 -16.34 33.06
C ALA A 176 -2.91 -15.73 34.45
N LYS A 177 -2.15 -14.69 34.81
CA LYS A 177 -2.35 -13.98 36.09
C LYS A 177 -3.73 -13.32 36.24
N MET A 178 -4.30 -12.79 35.14
CA MET A 178 -5.64 -12.17 35.18
C MET A 178 -6.77 -13.19 35.32
N LEU A 179 -6.55 -14.43 34.93
CA LEU A 179 -7.55 -15.49 34.99
C LEU A 179 -7.50 -16.26 36.33
N GLU A 180 -6.43 -16.10 37.12
CA GLU A 180 -6.31 -16.67 38.46
C GLU A 180 -7.03 -15.87 39.56
N THR A 181 -7.58 -14.69 39.22
CA THR A 181 -8.34 -13.79 40.11
C THR A 181 -9.84 -13.92 39.87
#